data_9283d76a09407e6301f31d0340cb52c6
#
_entry.id   9283d76a09407e6301f31d0340cb52c6
#
_cell.length_a   1.000
_cell.length_b   1.000
_cell.length_c   1.000
_cell.angle_alpha   90.00
_cell.angle_beta   90.00
_cell.angle_gamma   90.00
#
_symmetry.space_group_name_H-M   'P 1'
#
loop_
_entity.id
_entity.type
_entity.pdbx_description
1 polymer ?
#
loop_
_entity_poly.entity_id
_entity_poly.type
_entity_poly.pdbx_seq_one_letter_code
_entity_poly.pdbx_strand_id
1 'polypeptide(L)'
;MVKNILIKSIDGASARKIVERFHYSGKSTQNSQIHFGVFWEGTLQGVLQFGPSIDKRRMGENLGIDMNHFLELNRMAFSDVLPKNSESRAISVCLRILKKTYPHLRCIISFADACQCGDGTIYRASGFKLHSFKKNNSLLDAGNGEVAFNHGTKKRKVVAKKSLDHKXXXSQTDPKWTKLIDSPEIEAN
;
A
#
# COMPACT_ATOMS: atom_id res chain seq x y z
N MET A 1 -13.82 -27.89 -1.02
CA MET A 1 -13.59 -26.77 -1.96
C MET A 1 -12.80 -25.67 -1.28
N VAL A 2 -11.66 -25.29 -1.85
CA VAL A 2 -10.93 -24.13 -1.36
C VAL A 2 -11.70 -22.87 -1.79
N LYS A 3 -12.28 -22.18 -0.83
CA LYS A 3 -12.95 -20.92 -1.10
C LYS A 3 -11.93 -19.87 -1.51
N ASN A 4 -12.10 -19.27 -2.65
CA ASN A 4 -11.19 -18.27 -3.19
C ASN A 4 -11.72 -16.86 -2.97
N ILE A 5 -10.84 -15.93 -2.72
CA ILE A 5 -11.20 -14.51 -2.74
C ILE A 5 -11.54 -14.11 -4.18
N LEU A 6 -12.50 -13.20 -4.32
CA LEU A 6 -12.89 -12.65 -5.60
C LEU A 6 -12.56 -11.15 -5.61
N ILE A 7 -11.89 -10.70 -6.68
CA ILE A 7 -11.50 -9.31 -6.84
C ILE A 7 -12.37 -8.67 -7.92
N LYS A 8 -12.98 -7.53 -7.58
CA LYS A 8 -13.82 -6.76 -8.52
C LYS A 8 -13.52 -5.26 -8.36
N SER A 9 -13.69 -4.53 -9.45
CA SER A 9 -13.72 -3.06 -9.36
C SER A 9 -14.94 -2.64 -8.53
N ILE A 10 -14.74 -1.63 -7.67
CA ILE A 10 -15.80 -1.05 -6.85
C ILE A 10 -15.73 0.47 -6.92
N ASP A 11 -16.81 1.13 -6.51
CA ASP A 11 -16.86 2.57 -6.45
C ASP A 11 -16.07 3.13 -5.25
N GLY A 12 -15.71 4.41 -5.33
CA GLY A 12 -14.91 5.07 -4.30
C GLY A 12 -15.62 5.18 -2.95
N ALA A 13 -16.94 5.28 -2.93
CA ALA A 13 -17.70 5.38 -1.67
C ALA A 13 -17.65 4.04 -0.91
N SER A 14 -17.85 2.94 -1.61
CA SER A 14 -17.71 1.59 -1.03
C SER A 14 -16.29 1.34 -0.54
N ALA A 15 -15.29 1.74 -1.33
CA ALA A 15 -13.88 1.62 -0.96
C ALA A 15 -13.57 2.39 0.32
N ARG A 16 -14.08 3.62 0.42
CA ARG A 16 -13.89 4.48 1.60
C ARG A 16 -14.40 3.82 2.87
N LYS A 17 -15.63 3.27 2.82
CA LYS A 17 -16.24 2.58 3.97
C LYS A 17 -15.36 1.44 4.49
N ILE A 18 -14.77 0.67 3.58
CA ILE A 18 -13.89 -0.45 3.95
C ILE A 18 -12.59 0.07 4.59
N VAL A 19 -11.99 1.12 4.02
CA VAL A 19 -10.79 1.74 4.60
C VAL A 19 -11.07 2.27 6.01
N GLU A 20 -12.17 3.01 6.18
CA GLU A 20 -12.56 3.56 7.47
C GLU A 20 -12.78 2.47 8.53
N ARG A 21 -13.30 1.32 8.10
CA ARG A 21 -13.59 0.20 8.98
C ARG A 21 -12.35 -0.63 9.34
N PHE A 22 -11.48 -0.92 8.38
CA PHE A 22 -10.42 -1.93 8.56
C PHE A 22 -9.00 -1.38 8.54
N HIS A 23 -8.78 -0.17 8.01
CA HIS A 23 -7.42 0.39 7.97
C HIS A 23 -7.07 1.04 9.31
N TYR A 24 -5.86 0.78 9.79
CA TYR A 24 -5.39 1.30 11.09
C TYR A 24 -5.51 2.81 11.23
N SER A 25 -5.36 3.56 10.14
CA SER A 25 -5.49 5.03 10.19
C SER A 25 -6.95 5.51 10.19
N GLY A 26 -7.89 4.65 9.80
CA GLY A 26 -9.30 5.01 9.66
C GLY A 26 -9.56 6.09 8.62
N LYS A 27 -8.61 6.33 7.69
CA LYS A 27 -8.72 7.43 6.72
C LYS A 27 -8.41 6.95 5.31
N SER A 28 -9.30 7.26 4.39
CA SER A 28 -9.08 7.06 2.96
C SER A 28 -8.18 8.16 2.40
N THR A 29 -7.55 7.87 1.28
CA THR A 29 -6.76 8.85 0.53
C THR A 29 -7.62 9.52 -0.54
N GLN A 30 -7.43 10.81 -0.75
CA GLN A 30 -8.20 11.58 -1.73
C GLN A 30 -7.69 11.36 -3.16
N ASN A 31 -6.43 10.96 -3.32
CA ASN A 31 -5.81 10.77 -4.63
C ASN A 31 -6.00 9.38 -5.22
N SER A 32 -6.70 8.49 -4.55
CA SER A 32 -6.99 7.16 -5.09
C SER A 32 -8.05 7.23 -6.19
N GLN A 33 -7.80 6.61 -7.32
CA GLN A 33 -8.63 6.66 -8.52
C GLN A 33 -9.16 5.30 -8.95
N ILE A 34 -8.45 4.23 -8.63
CA ILE A 34 -8.81 2.85 -9.00
C ILE A 34 -9.01 2.08 -7.69
N HIS A 35 -10.15 1.42 -7.58
CA HIS A 35 -10.53 0.73 -6.36
C HIS A 35 -10.92 -0.72 -6.67
N PHE A 36 -10.25 -1.66 -6.02
CA PHE A 36 -10.58 -3.08 -6.13
C PHE A 36 -11.09 -3.59 -4.79
N GLY A 37 -12.30 -4.11 -4.79
CA GLY A 37 -12.87 -4.80 -3.63
C GLY A 37 -12.44 -6.25 -3.58
N VAL A 38 -12.19 -6.73 -2.37
CA VAL A 38 -11.87 -8.13 -2.07
C VAL A 38 -13.09 -8.75 -1.42
N PHE A 39 -13.72 -9.66 -2.11
CA PHE A 39 -14.93 -10.34 -1.66
C PHE A 39 -14.60 -11.74 -1.14
N TRP A 40 -15.17 -12.07 -0.01
CA TRP A 40 -15.09 -13.39 0.62
C TRP A 40 -16.50 -13.83 0.99
N GLU A 41 -16.87 -15.00 0.50
CA GLU A 41 -18.23 -15.56 0.72
C GLU A 41 -19.35 -14.55 0.39
N GLY A 42 -19.17 -13.84 -0.72
CA GLY A 42 -20.15 -12.87 -1.21
C GLY A 42 -20.11 -11.51 -0.54
N THR A 43 -19.30 -11.33 0.50
CA THR A 43 -19.24 -10.09 1.29
C THR A 43 -17.94 -9.34 0.99
N LEU A 44 -18.03 -8.03 0.89
CA LEU A 44 -16.86 -7.14 0.69
C LEU A 44 -16.07 -7.05 2.00
N GLN A 45 -14.87 -7.63 2.01
CA GLN A 45 -14.04 -7.80 3.21
C GLN A 45 -12.68 -7.11 3.11
N GLY A 46 -12.38 -6.49 1.98
CA GLY A 46 -11.12 -5.78 1.84
C GLY A 46 -11.12 -4.87 0.64
N VAL A 47 -10.11 -4.02 0.55
CA VAL A 47 -9.97 -3.08 -0.57
C VAL A 47 -8.49 -2.80 -0.84
N LEU A 48 -8.17 -2.63 -2.14
CA LEU A 48 -6.91 -2.05 -2.60
C LEU A 48 -7.24 -0.81 -3.41
N GLN A 49 -6.57 0.30 -3.12
CA GLN A 49 -6.78 1.57 -3.80
C GLN A 49 -5.47 2.02 -4.46
N PHE A 50 -5.55 2.36 -5.73
CA PHE A 50 -4.41 2.82 -6.53
C PHE A 50 -4.68 4.23 -7.04
N GLY A 51 -3.62 5.01 -7.18
CA GLY A 51 -3.70 6.35 -7.72
C GLY A 51 -2.32 6.96 -7.91
N PRO A 52 -2.24 8.24 -8.30
CA PRO A 52 -0.95 8.91 -8.40
C PRO A 52 -0.34 9.11 -7.01
N SER A 53 0.97 9.13 -6.94
CA SER A 53 1.69 9.57 -5.74
C SER A 53 1.44 11.06 -5.50
N ILE A 54 1.53 11.48 -4.26
CA ILE A 54 1.34 12.89 -3.87
C ILE A 54 2.30 13.81 -4.66
N ASP A 55 3.56 13.40 -4.78
CA ASP A 55 4.57 14.12 -5.58
C ASP A 55 5.03 13.19 -6.72
N LYS A 56 4.15 13.02 -7.71
CA LYS A 56 4.40 12.06 -8.80
C LYS A 56 5.60 12.46 -9.67
N ARG A 57 5.88 13.75 -9.84
CA ARG A 57 7.02 14.20 -10.64
C ARG A 57 8.33 13.78 -10.00
N ARG A 58 8.54 14.17 -8.75
CA ARG A 58 9.75 13.81 -8.01
C ARG A 58 9.91 12.29 -7.86
N MET A 59 8.78 11.61 -7.69
CA MET A 59 8.81 10.15 -7.61
C MET A 59 9.26 9.53 -8.94
N GLY A 60 8.76 10.04 -10.06
CA GLY A 60 9.17 9.59 -11.39
C GLY A 60 10.67 9.81 -11.62
N GLU A 61 11.17 10.99 -11.26
CA GLU A 61 12.60 11.32 -11.33
C GLU A 61 13.43 10.30 -10.53
N ASN A 62 13.01 10.01 -9.29
CA ASN A 62 13.72 9.06 -8.42
C ASN A 62 13.69 7.62 -8.94
N LEU A 63 12.66 7.26 -9.69
CA LEU A 63 12.51 5.92 -10.27
C LEU A 63 13.12 5.80 -11.66
N GLY A 64 13.43 6.94 -12.31
CA GLY A 64 13.82 6.96 -13.72
C GLY A 64 12.67 6.55 -14.64
N ILE A 65 11.42 6.83 -14.25
CA ILE A 65 10.22 6.44 -14.99
C ILE A 65 9.32 7.68 -15.15
N ASP A 66 8.80 7.90 -16.35
CA ASP A 66 7.84 8.99 -16.58
C ASP A 66 6.68 8.91 -15.60
N MET A 67 6.26 10.06 -15.10
CA MET A 67 5.27 10.19 -14.03
C MET A 67 3.88 9.62 -14.39
N ASN A 68 3.63 9.36 -15.66
CA ASN A 68 2.37 8.78 -16.12
C ASN A 68 2.46 7.25 -16.29
N HIS A 69 3.64 6.67 -16.10
CA HIS A 69 3.88 5.24 -16.28
C HIS A 69 3.96 4.46 -14.97
N PHE A 70 3.60 5.07 -13.84
CA PHE A 70 3.50 4.33 -12.58
C PHE A 70 2.29 4.78 -11.77
N LEU A 71 1.84 3.90 -10.89
CA LEU A 71 0.81 4.19 -9.89
C LEU A 71 1.33 3.79 -8.51
N GLU A 72 0.75 4.40 -7.51
CA GLU A 72 0.96 4.01 -6.12
C GLU A 72 -0.21 3.16 -5.63
N LEU A 73 0.09 2.05 -4.95
CA LEU A 73 -0.88 1.37 -4.11
C LEU A 73 -1.01 2.23 -2.85
N ASN A 74 -1.99 3.14 -2.88
CA ASN A 74 -2.17 4.20 -1.87
C ASN A 74 -2.72 3.66 -0.55
N ARG A 75 -3.59 2.65 -0.64
CA ARG A 75 -4.27 2.07 0.52
C ARG A 75 -4.56 0.60 0.30
N MET A 76 -4.40 -0.14 1.37
CA MET A 76 -4.82 -1.54 1.44
C MET A 76 -5.43 -1.76 2.81
N ALA A 77 -6.65 -2.27 2.84
CA ALA A 77 -7.37 -2.52 4.08
C ALA A 77 -8.10 -3.85 3.98
N PHE A 78 -7.87 -4.73 4.94
CA PHE A 78 -8.39 -6.10 4.93
C PHE A 78 -8.98 -6.44 6.29
N SER A 79 -10.10 -7.12 6.26
CA SER A 79 -10.73 -7.71 7.44
C SER A 79 -9.98 -8.97 7.89
N ASP A 80 -9.92 -9.20 9.18
CA ASP A 80 -9.27 -10.38 9.78
C ASP A 80 -9.98 -11.70 9.45
N VAL A 81 -11.20 -11.64 8.90
CA VAL A 81 -11.91 -12.86 8.48
C VAL A 81 -11.36 -13.45 7.18
N LEU A 82 -10.58 -12.65 6.43
CA LEU A 82 -10.01 -13.13 5.17
C LEU A 82 -8.96 -14.23 5.42
N PRO A 83 -8.89 -15.23 4.55
CA PRO A 83 -7.89 -16.28 4.69
C PRO A 83 -6.46 -15.74 4.66
N LYS A 84 -5.56 -16.48 5.29
CA LYS A 84 -4.13 -16.16 5.26
C LYS A 84 -3.65 -15.95 3.83
N ASN A 85 -2.75 -14.98 3.64
CA ASN A 85 -2.16 -14.61 2.36
C ASN A 85 -3.16 -13.95 1.37
N SER A 86 -4.34 -13.53 1.84
CA SER A 86 -5.30 -12.84 0.98
C SER A 86 -4.74 -11.55 0.41
N GLU A 87 -3.91 -10.82 1.18
CA GLU A 87 -3.31 -9.57 0.74
C GLU A 87 -2.40 -9.77 -0.48
N SER A 88 -1.44 -10.69 -0.39
CA SER A 88 -0.50 -10.91 -1.51
C SER A 88 -1.20 -11.50 -2.73
N ARG A 89 -2.19 -12.36 -2.51
CA ARG A 89 -3.02 -12.90 -3.60
C ARG A 89 -3.83 -11.80 -4.28
N ALA A 90 -4.47 -10.92 -3.50
CA ALA A 90 -5.24 -9.80 -4.03
C ALA A 90 -4.35 -8.83 -4.81
N ILE A 91 -3.17 -8.48 -4.27
CA ILE A 91 -2.19 -7.65 -4.98
C ILE A 91 -1.88 -8.28 -6.35
N SER A 92 -1.56 -9.57 -6.38
CA SER A 92 -1.18 -10.26 -7.62
C SER A 92 -2.30 -10.22 -8.67
N VAL A 93 -3.55 -10.40 -8.24
CA VAL A 93 -4.70 -10.30 -9.15
C VAL A 93 -4.87 -8.86 -9.66
N CYS A 94 -4.81 -7.87 -8.75
CA CYS A 94 -4.94 -6.46 -9.13
C CYS A 94 -3.86 -6.05 -10.15
N LEU A 95 -2.61 -6.49 -9.94
CA LEU A 95 -1.52 -6.16 -10.86
C LEU A 95 -1.78 -6.74 -12.27
N ARG A 96 -2.31 -7.97 -12.37
CA ARG A 96 -2.69 -8.55 -13.67
C ARG A 96 -3.79 -7.74 -14.35
N ILE A 97 -4.80 -7.32 -13.58
CA ILE A 97 -5.89 -6.49 -14.11
C ILE A 97 -5.34 -5.13 -14.59
N LEU A 98 -4.52 -4.48 -13.77
CA LEU A 98 -3.93 -3.17 -14.10
C LEU A 98 -3.08 -3.26 -15.37
N LYS A 99 -2.23 -4.28 -15.49
CA LYS A 99 -1.40 -4.48 -16.67
C LYS A 99 -2.22 -4.64 -17.93
N LYS A 100 -3.31 -5.40 -17.85
CA LYS A 100 -4.21 -5.64 -19.01
C LYS A 100 -5.00 -4.37 -19.37
N THR A 101 -5.48 -3.64 -18.36
CA THR A 101 -6.35 -2.47 -18.56
C THR A 101 -5.55 -1.22 -18.94
N TYR A 102 -4.35 -1.08 -18.39
CA TYR A 102 -3.50 0.10 -18.56
C TYR A 102 -2.11 -0.33 -19.03
N PRO A 103 -1.96 -0.71 -20.30
CA PRO A 103 -0.69 -1.27 -20.81
C PRO A 103 0.50 -0.29 -20.77
N HIS A 104 0.23 1.03 -20.66
CA HIS A 104 1.28 2.03 -20.49
C HIS A 104 1.92 2.01 -19.09
N LEU A 105 1.28 1.38 -18.10
CA LEU A 105 1.84 1.32 -16.76
C LEU A 105 3.04 0.37 -16.72
N ARG A 106 4.14 0.85 -16.18
CA ARG A 106 5.40 0.11 -16.09
C ARG A 106 5.77 -0.26 -14.66
N CYS A 107 5.22 0.46 -13.68
CA CYS A 107 5.63 0.26 -12.29
C CYS A 107 4.49 0.52 -11.33
N ILE A 108 4.44 -0.27 -10.28
CA ILE A 108 3.60 0.02 -9.11
C ILE A 108 4.54 0.24 -7.93
N ILE A 109 4.30 1.31 -7.19
CA ILE A 109 5.04 1.60 -5.97
C ILE A 109 4.12 1.45 -4.75
N SER A 110 4.72 1.20 -3.61
CA SER A 110 3.98 1.21 -2.34
C SER A 110 4.92 1.56 -1.19
N PHE A 111 4.36 2.04 -0.12
CA PHE A 111 5.08 2.36 1.10
C PHE A 111 4.57 1.49 2.22
N ALA A 112 5.49 0.84 2.93
CA ALA A 112 5.15 0.18 4.18
C ALA A 112 5.40 1.18 5.32
N ASP A 113 4.39 1.38 6.15
CA ASP A 113 4.57 2.13 7.39
C ASP A 113 5.27 1.20 8.38
N ALA A 114 6.54 1.45 8.63
CA ALA A 114 7.35 0.60 9.50
C ALA A 114 6.81 0.55 10.93
N CYS A 115 6.03 1.56 11.33
CA CYS A 115 5.43 1.61 12.66
C CYS A 115 4.15 0.77 12.79
N GLN A 116 3.50 0.45 11.67
CA GLN A 116 2.19 -0.23 11.67
C GLN A 116 2.19 -1.55 10.90
N CYS A 117 2.84 -1.56 9.74
CA CYS A 117 2.70 -2.65 8.76
C CYS A 117 3.91 -3.58 8.72
N GLY A 118 4.88 -3.35 9.60
CA GLY A 118 6.06 -4.20 9.67
C GLY A 118 7.07 -3.97 8.55
N ASP A 119 7.74 -5.03 8.16
CA ASP A 119 8.93 -5.00 7.32
C ASP A 119 8.66 -5.14 5.80
N GLY A 120 7.40 -5.05 5.39
CA GLY A 120 7.05 -5.21 3.97
C GLY A 120 6.94 -6.66 3.51
N THR A 121 6.73 -7.59 4.41
CA THR A 121 6.57 -9.03 4.08
C THR A 121 5.51 -9.24 3.00
N ILE A 122 4.37 -8.54 3.06
CA ILE A 122 3.28 -8.64 2.08
C ILE A 122 3.79 -8.25 0.69
N TYR A 123 4.57 -7.17 0.60
CA TYR A 123 5.12 -6.70 -0.67
C TYR A 123 6.14 -7.69 -1.23
N ARG A 124 7.05 -8.21 -0.38
CA ARG A 124 7.98 -9.24 -0.81
C ARG A 124 7.26 -10.49 -1.35
N ALA A 125 6.22 -10.93 -0.62
CA ALA A 125 5.39 -12.07 -1.04
C ALA A 125 4.67 -11.82 -2.36
N SER A 126 4.45 -10.54 -2.72
CA SER A 126 3.83 -10.13 -3.99
C SER A 126 4.86 -9.85 -5.09
N GLY A 127 6.14 -10.11 -4.84
CA GLY A 127 7.22 -9.92 -5.81
C GLY A 127 7.69 -8.47 -5.98
N PHE A 128 7.38 -7.59 -5.03
CA PHE A 128 7.96 -6.25 -5.00
C PHE A 128 9.41 -6.32 -4.56
N LYS A 129 10.22 -5.39 -5.06
CA LYS A 129 11.60 -5.20 -4.65
C LYS A 129 11.71 -3.95 -3.78
N LEU A 130 12.53 -4.03 -2.75
CA LEU A 130 12.83 -2.86 -1.93
C LEU A 130 13.65 -1.87 -2.76
N HIS A 131 13.13 -0.66 -2.90
CA HIS A 131 13.77 0.39 -3.69
C HIS A 131 14.61 1.31 -2.80
N SER A 132 14.03 1.80 -1.72
CA SER A 132 14.69 2.78 -0.85
C SER A 132 13.94 2.89 0.47
N PHE A 133 14.53 3.63 1.39
CA PHE A 133 13.90 4.02 2.64
C PHE A 133 13.63 5.52 2.60
N LYS A 134 12.47 5.93 3.07
CA LYS A 134 12.11 7.33 3.24
C LYS A 134 12.09 7.64 4.73
N LYS A 135 12.80 8.68 5.14
CA LYS A 135 12.72 9.16 6.53
C LYS A 135 11.31 9.70 6.79
N ASN A 136 10.69 9.22 7.84
CA ASN A 136 9.36 9.66 8.23
C ASN A 136 9.49 10.83 9.24
N ASN A 137 9.43 12.04 8.73
CA ASN A 137 9.53 13.25 9.54
C ASN A 137 8.22 13.59 10.27
N SER A 138 7.17 12.81 10.03
CA SER A 138 5.88 13.02 10.70
C SER A 138 5.79 12.30 12.04
N LEU A 139 6.79 11.50 12.38
CA LEU A 139 6.82 10.79 13.66
C LEU A 139 7.64 11.59 14.67
N LEU A 140 7.07 11.77 15.83
CA LEU A 140 7.72 12.42 16.97
C LEU A 140 7.72 11.45 18.14
N ASP A 141 8.82 11.41 18.86
CA ASP A 141 8.89 10.72 20.14
C ASP A 141 8.03 11.51 21.14
N ALA A 142 7.00 10.89 21.63
CA ALA A 142 6.11 11.50 22.62
C ALA A 142 6.62 11.32 24.05
N GLY A 143 7.78 10.66 24.23
CA GLY A 143 8.31 10.24 25.53
C GLY A 143 7.70 8.92 25.97
N ASN A 144 8.19 8.36 27.06
CA ASN A 144 7.71 7.10 27.64
C ASN A 144 7.58 5.92 26.65
N GLY A 145 8.31 5.95 25.53
CA GLY A 145 8.28 4.89 24.54
C GLY A 145 7.11 4.93 23.58
N GLU A 146 6.40 6.05 23.50
CA GLU A 146 5.27 6.23 22.59
C GLU A 146 5.65 7.13 21.42
N VAL A 147 4.97 6.97 20.30
CA VAL A 147 5.19 7.75 19.09
C VAL A 147 3.93 8.50 18.71
N ALA A 148 4.07 9.79 18.45
CA ALA A 148 2.98 10.64 18.00
C ALA A 148 3.22 11.07 16.55
N PHE A 149 2.14 11.24 15.80
CA PHE A 149 2.20 11.82 14.46
C PHE A 149 2.15 13.35 14.55
N ASN A 150 3.12 13.99 13.91
CA ASN A 150 3.12 15.44 13.74
C ASN A 150 2.40 15.81 12.44
N HIS A 151 1.16 16.25 12.56
CA HIS A 151 0.40 16.80 11.44
C HIS A 151 0.14 18.29 11.67
N GLY A 152 1.18 19.09 11.44
CA GLY A 152 1.09 20.54 11.64
C GLY A 152 1.04 20.90 13.14
N THR A 153 0.21 21.87 13.49
CA THR A 153 0.13 22.42 14.85
C THR A 153 -0.68 21.58 15.83
N LYS A 154 -1.31 20.49 15.37
CA LYS A 154 -2.13 19.65 16.25
C LYS A 154 -1.45 18.31 16.51
N LYS A 155 -1.04 18.10 17.75
CA LYS A 155 -0.60 16.77 18.21
C LYS A 155 -1.75 15.78 18.05
N ARG A 156 -1.56 14.74 17.26
CA ARG A 156 -2.59 13.72 17.07
C ARG A 156 -2.07 12.36 17.51
N LYS A 157 -2.93 11.70 18.17
CA LYS A 157 -3.03 10.33 18.62
C LYS A 157 -1.73 9.50 18.66
N VAL A 158 -1.37 9.12 19.84
CA VAL A 158 -0.29 8.20 20.16
C VAL A 158 -0.50 6.87 19.42
N VAL A 159 0.55 6.42 18.75
CA VAL A 159 0.59 5.12 18.10
C VAL A 159 1.20 4.12 19.06
N ALA A 160 0.62 2.94 19.15
CA ALA A 160 1.04 1.94 20.11
C ALA A 160 2.53 1.53 19.95
N LYS A 161 3.17 1.33 21.07
CA LYS A 161 4.59 1.05 21.28
C LYS A 161 5.13 -0.18 20.51
N LYS A 162 4.28 -1.04 20.06
CA LYS A 162 4.64 -2.39 19.57
C LYS A 162 5.57 -2.43 18.34
N SER A 163 5.67 -1.35 17.60
CA SER A 163 6.47 -1.32 16.38
C SER A 163 7.85 -0.71 16.55
N LEU A 164 8.11 -0.05 17.67
CA LEU A 164 9.38 0.64 17.89
C LEU A 164 10.49 -0.25 18.44
N ASP A 165 10.14 -1.30 19.14
CA ASP A 165 11.10 -2.16 19.85
C ASP A 165 12.01 -2.97 18.92
N HIS A 166 11.66 -3.09 17.65
CA HIS A 166 12.41 -3.93 16.72
C HIS A 166 13.33 -3.18 15.77
N LYS A 167 13.23 -1.91 15.66
CA LYS A 167 14.00 -1.17 14.62
C LYS A 167 14.33 0.28 14.99
N UNK A 168 14.84 0.42 16.00
CA UNK A 168 15.10 1.64 16.61
C UNK A 168 15.55 2.77 15.77
N UNK A 169 16.22 2.90 15.38
CA UNK A 169 16.71 3.88 14.65
C UNK A 169 16.14 4.00 13.29
N UNK A 170 15.89 3.21 13.09
CA UNK A 170 15.30 3.16 11.90
C UNK A 170 13.84 3.31 11.97
N SER A 171 13.42 3.37 13.00
CA SER A 171 11.97 3.49 13.18
C SER A 171 11.37 4.73 12.52
N GLN A 172 12.18 5.66 12.10
CA GLN A 172 11.74 6.85 11.38
C GLN A 172 11.84 6.70 9.86
N THR A 173 12.03 5.49 9.36
CA THR A 173 12.14 5.26 7.91
C THR A 173 11.07 4.31 7.44
N ASP A 174 10.35 4.72 6.42
CA ASP A 174 9.32 3.89 5.76
C ASP A 174 9.90 3.26 4.49
N PRO A 175 9.95 1.93 4.41
CA PRO A 175 10.43 1.27 3.20
C PRO A 175 9.51 1.54 2.01
N LYS A 176 10.10 1.91 0.90
CA LYS A 176 9.41 2.08 -0.38
C LYS A 176 9.62 0.82 -1.23
N TRP A 177 8.54 0.25 -1.67
CA TRP A 177 8.52 -0.98 -2.45
C TRP A 177 8.06 -0.72 -3.88
N THR A 178 8.73 -1.33 -4.83
CA THR A 178 8.41 -1.17 -6.26
C THR A 178 8.19 -2.53 -6.91
N LYS A 179 7.31 -2.53 -7.89
CA LYS A 179 7.04 -3.69 -8.73
C LYS A 179 6.97 -3.24 -10.18
N LEU A 180 7.95 -3.65 -10.97
CA LEU A 180 7.87 -3.52 -12.42
C LEU A 180 6.82 -4.50 -12.93
N ILE A 181 5.90 -4.01 -13.71
CA ILE A 181 4.81 -4.80 -14.28
C ILE A 181 4.95 -4.99 -15.79
N ASP A 182 6.04 -4.49 -16.36
CA ASP A 182 6.41 -4.81 -17.74
C ASP A 182 6.81 -6.28 -17.84
N SER A 183 6.44 -6.90 -18.94
CA SER A 183 6.97 -8.21 -19.28
C SER A 183 8.37 -8.05 -19.88
N PRO A 184 9.39 -8.69 -19.35
CA PRO A 184 10.70 -8.68 -19.97
C PRO A 184 10.78 -9.57 -21.23
N GLU A 185 9.68 -10.08 -21.69
CA GLU A 185 9.64 -11.16 -22.66
C GLU A 185 9.58 -10.74 -24.13
N ILE A 186 9.84 -9.47 -24.42
CA ILE A 186 9.84 -9.02 -25.83
C ILE A 186 11.27 -8.97 -26.41
N GLU A 187 12.26 -9.52 -25.71
CA GLU A 187 13.62 -9.54 -26.21
C GLU A 187 14.14 -10.93 -26.60
N ALA A 188 13.26 -11.85 -26.86
CA ALA A 188 13.71 -13.10 -27.41
C ALA A 188 13.42 -13.10 -28.92
N ASN A 189 14.38 -12.56 -29.69
CA ASN A 189 14.72 -12.99 -31.08
C ASN A 189 15.51 -11.93 -31.78
#